data_22dfe51c76cd110cd33c7d9c41a8754a
#
_entry.id   22dfe51c76cd110cd33c7d9c41a8754a
#
_cell.length_a   1.000
_cell.length_b   1.000
_cell.length_c   1.000
_cell.angle_alpha   90.00
_cell.angle_beta   90.00
_cell.angle_gamma   90.00
#
_symmetry.space_group_name_H-M   'P 1'
#
loop_
_entity.id
_entity.type
_entity.pdbx_description
1 polymer ?
#
loop_
_entity_poly.entity_id
_entity_poly.type
_entity_poly.pdbx_seq_one_letter_code
_entity_poly.pdbx_strand_id
1 'polypeptide(L)'
;MIFKEKSIMDYEIILDTYTIDLPEFVEQYSSSSEDRKVQFNIQKFFDAINDGDYKYAYSKLDQTYKNNNFPTQTDFENYMKTNFYAQNKLGYTSYEKNGDLYIYKMVITNGENSSQTIEKQFVVKLLDGTNFVMSFEK
;
A
#
# COMPACT_ATOMS: atom_id res chain seq x y z
N MET A 1 0.99 22.59 -3.27
CA MET A 1 1.58 22.63 -3.84
C MET A 1 1.88 22.59 -4.29
N ILE A 2 2.11 22.25 -3.65
CA ILE A 2 2.77 22.19 -4.05
C ILE A 2 3.16 22.12 -4.32
N PHE A 3 3.45 21.97 -3.92
CA PHE A 3 4.15 22.03 -4.35
C PHE A 3 4.40 22.29 -5.13
N LYS A 4 4.64 22.35 -5.00
CA LYS A 4 5.15 22.64 -5.76
C LYS A 4 5.56 22.84 -6.27
N GLU A 5 5.90 22.52 -6.11
CA GLU A 5 6.49 22.62 -6.67
C GLU A 5 7.06 22.41 -6.97
N LYS A 6 7.69 22.33 -6.85
CA LYS A 6 8.49 22.09 -7.17
C LYS A 6 8.95 21.73 -7.22
N SER A 7 9.14 21.48 -6.95
CA SER A 7 9.74 21.03 -7.07
C SER A 7 9.71 20.81 -7.17
N ILE A 8 9.62 20.67 -6.83
CA ILE A 8 9.64 20.33 -7.01
C ILE A 8 9.60 20.06 -7.61
N MET A 9 9.81 20.23 -7.63
CA MET A 9 10.01 19.65 -8.40
C MET A 9 9.67 18.52 -8.90
N ASP A 10 9.71 18.12 -9.24
CA ASP A 10 9.56 16.72 -9.51
C ASP A 10 9.73 15.88 -8.28
N TYR A 11 9.99 16.46 -7.24
CA TYR A 11 10.17 15.70 -6.03
C TYR A 11 8.86 15.13 -5.51
N GLU A 12 7.76 15.65 -5.92
CA GLU A 12 6.48 15.04 -5.59
C GLU A 12 6.34 13.66 -6.21
N ILE A 13 7.13 13.36 -7.23
CA ILE A 13 7.13 12.03 -7.83
C ILE A 13 7.67 11.00 -6.87
N ILE A 14 8.68 11.38 -6.09
CA ILE A 14 9.28 10.45 -5.13
C ILE A 14 8.66 10.58 -3.74
N LEU A 15 7.88 11.62 -3.52
CA LEU A 15 7.20 11.81 -2.24
C LEU A 15 5.79 11.25 -2.31
N ASP A 16 5.69 10.01 -2.74
CA ASP A 16 4.43 9.33 -2.85
C ASP A 16 3.96 8.95 -1.45
N THR A 17 3.24 9.85 -0.83
CA THR A 17 2.71 9.58 0.49
C THR A 17 1.22 9.81 0.51
N TYR A 18 0.54 9.02 1.30
CA TYR A 18 -0.88 9.16 1.55
C TYR A 18 -1.10 9.68 2.96
N THR A 19 -0.09 10.27 3.54
CA THR A 19 -0.13 10.73 4.90
C THR A 19 -0.38 12.24 4.96
N ILE A 20 -0.74 12.69 6.14
CA ILE A 20 -1.12 14.08 6.35
C ILE A 20 0.10 14.98 6.47
N ASP A 21 1.08 14.58 7.24
CA ASP A 21 2.25 15.42 7.52
C ASP A 21 3.43 14.93 6.69
N LEU A 22 3.46 15.38 5.45
CA LEU A 22 4.41 14.92 4.46
C LEU A 22 5.88 15.02 4.89
N PRO A 23 6.39 16.18 5.37
CA PRO A 23 7.78 16.27 5.75
C PRO A 23 8.14 15.33 6.89
N GLU A 24 7.28 15.21 7.88
CA GLU A 24 7.50 14.30 8.99
C GLU A 24 7.51 12.86 8.54
N PHE A 25 6.59 12.50 7.66
CA PHE A 25 6.54 11.14 7.14
C PHE A 25 7.82 10.80 6.39
N VAL A 26 8.29 11.69 5.52
CA VAL A 26 9.49 11.44 4.71
C VAL A 26 10.70 11.23 5.62
N GLU A 27 10.85 12.05 6.65
CA GLU A 27 11.95 11.91 7.58
C GLU A 27 11.88 10.59 8.34
N GLN A 28 10.70 10.27 8.86
CA GLN A 28 10.48 9.03 9.58
C GLN A 28 10.71 7.82 8.68
N TYR A 29 10.22 7.89 7.45
CA TYR A 29 10.37 6.81 6.48
C TYR A 29 11.84 6.58 6.18
N SER A 30 12.58 7.65 5.88
CA SER A 30 13.99 7.55 5.48
C SER A 30 14.86 6.95 6.57
N SER A 31 14.52 7.19 7.83
CA SER A 31 15.29 6.68 8.97
C SER A 31 14.85 5.30 9.42
N SER A 32 13.80 4.74 8.83
CA SER A 32 13.27 3.45 9.24
C SER A 32 14.01 2.29 8.60
N SER A 33 13.93 1.12 9.22
CA SER A 33 14.42 -0.12 8.62
C SER A 33 13.57 -0.48 7.41
N GLU A 34 14.10 -1.39 6.57
CA GLU A 34 13.39 -1.78 5.35
C GLU A 34 12.03 -2.42 5.64
N ASP A 35 11.96 -3.28 6.65
CA ASP A 35 10.70 -3.93 7.00
C ASP A 35 9.66 -2.91 7.46
N ARG A 36 10.08 -1.86 8.18
CA ARG A 36 9.16 -0.79 8.57
C ARG A 36 8.71 0.01 7.36
N LYS A 37 9.60 0.25 6.41
CA LYS A 37 9.23 0.92 5.16
C LYS A 37 8.15 0.15 4.42
N VAL A 38 8.28 -1.17 4.38
CA VAL A 38 7.27 -2.02 3.73
C VAL A 38 5.94 -1.91 4.46
N GLN A 39 5.95 -1.94 5.79
CA GLN A 39 4.73 -1.79 6.58
C GLN A 39 4.06 -0.44 6.35
N PHE A 40 4.84 0.64 6.28
CA PHE A 40 4.29 1.96 5.97
C PHE A 40 3.58 1.95 4.61
N ASN A 41 4.17 1.28 3.63
CA ASN A 41 3.61 1.24 2.28
C ASN A 41 2.33 0.41 2.21
N ILE A 42 2.28 -0.71 2.91
CA ILE A 42 1.06 -1.49 3.00
C ILE A 42 -0.03 -0.66 3.70
N GLN A 43 0.34 0.08 4.73
CA GLN A 43 -0.61 0.94 5.44
C GLN A 43 -1.16 2.02 4.51
N LYS A 44 -0.30 2.66 3.70
CA LYS A 44 -0.76 3.67 2.74
C LYS A 44 -1.77 3.08 1.77
N PHE A 45 -1.50 1.87 1.28
CA PHE A 45 -2.41 1.19 0.38
C PHE A 45 -3.79 1.01 1.03
N PHE A 46 -3.82 0.52 2.26
CA PHE A 46 -5.09 0.29 2.95
C PHE A 46 -5.75 1.57 3.44
N ASP A 47 -4.99 2.60 3.75
CA ASP A 47 -5.56 3.91 4.05
C ASP A 47 -6.35 4.42 2.84
N ALA A 48 -5.80 4.24 1.65
CA ALA A 48 -6.50 4.61 0.42
C ALA A 48 -7.76 3.78 0.23
N ILE A 49 -7.69 2.47 0.45
CA ILE A 49 -8.87 1.60 0.35
C ILE A 49 -9.94 2.04 1.34
N ASN A 50 -9.54 2.30 2.58
CA ASN A 50 -10.48 2.72 3.63
C ASN A 50 -11.13 4.06 3.31
N ASP A 51 -10.43 4.93 2.59
CA ASP A 51 -10.95 6.23 2.16
C ASP A 51 -11.75 6.16 0.85
N GLY A 52 -11.78 4.99 0.22
CA GLY A 52 -12.44 4.83 -1.06
C GLY A 52 -11.63 5.34 -2.25
N ASP A 53 -10.33 5.60 -2.05
CA ASP A 53 -9.44 6.04 -3.11
C ASP A 53 -8.82 4.85 -3.82
N TYR A 54 -9.65 4.15 -4.58
CA TYR A 54 -9.20 2.96 -5.31
C TYR A 54 -8.24 3.29 -6.43
N LYS A 55 -8.28 4.51 -6.94
CA LYS A 55 -7.36 4.93 -7.99
C LYS A 55 -5.92 4.90 -7.49
N TYR A 56 -5.68 5.47 -6.31
CA TYR A 56 -4.34 5.45 -5.72
C TYR A 56 -3.89 4.01 -5.47
N ALA A 57 -4.72 3.23 -4.80
CA ALA A 57 -4.37 1.84 -4.47
C ALA A 57 -4.07 1.02 -5.72
N TYR A 58 -4.90 1.15 -6.75
CA TYR A 58 -4.69 0.45 -8.01
C TYR A 58 -3.36 0.83 -8.65
N SER A 59 -3.00 2.10 -8.57
CA SER A 59 -1.74 2.59 -9.15
C SER A 59 -0.51 1.97 -8.51
N LYS A 60 -0.63 1.43 -7.31
CA LYS A 60 0.49 0.81 -6.59
C LYS A 60 0.67 -0.67 -6.88
N LEU A 61 -0.24 -1.28 -7.61
CA LEU A 61 -0.11 -2.67 -7.97
C LEU A 61 0.91 -2.84 -9.11
N ASP A 62 1.67 -3.92 -9.03
CA ASP A 62 2.61 -4.30 -10.08
C ASP A 62 1.87 -4.44 -11.42
N GLN A 63 2.48 -3.95 -12.50
CA GLN A 63 1.82 -3.91 -13.79
C GLN A 63 1.47 -5.30 -14.32
N THR A 64 2.38 -6.26 -14.20
CA THR A 64 2.12 -7.64 -14.65
C THR A 64 1.00 -8.24 -13.83
N TYR A 65 1.01 -8.00 -12.53
CA TYR A 65 -0.05 -8.48 -11.65
C TYR A 65 -1.41 -7.89 -12.05
N LYS A 66 -1.48 -6.61 -12.36
CA LYS A 66 -2.71 -5.97 -12.82
C LYS A 66 -3.21 -6.60 -14.12
N ASN A 67 -2.30 -6.80 -15.07
CA ASN A 67 -2.68 -7.37 -16.36
C ASN A 67 -3.30 -8.76 -16.21
N ASN A 68 -2.82 -9.53 -15.25
CA ASN A 68 -3.28 -10.91 -15.06
C ASN A 68 -4.50 -11.02 -14.15
N ASN A 69 -4.70 -10.08 -13.24
CA ASN A 69 -5.73 -10.21 -12.20
C ASN A 69 -6.78 -9.12 -12.24
N PHE A 70 -6.39 -7.89 -12.57
CA PHE A 70 -7.29 -6.73 -12.56
C PHE A 70 -6.95 -5.84 -13.75
N PRO A 71 -7.38 -6.22 -14.96
CA PRO A 71 -7.04 -5.43 -16.16
C PRO A 71 -7.55 -4.00 -16.11
N THR A 72 -8.63 -3.74 -15.34
CA THR A 72 -9.16 -2.37 -15.18
C THR A 72 -9.27 -2.03 -13.70
N GLN A 73 -9.29 -0.73 -13.42
CA GLN A 73 -9.50 -0.25 -12.06
C GLN A 73 -10.85 -0.74 -11.51
N THR A 74 -11.87 -0.81 -12.35
CA THR A 74 -13.19 -1.27 -11.94
C THR A 74 -13.14 -2.71 -11.44
N ASP A 75 -12.38 -3.57 -12.12
CA ASP A 75 -12.21 -4.97 -11.68
C ASP A 75 -11.60 -5.03 -10.28
N PHE A 76 -10.57 -4.22 -10.05
CA PHE A 76 -9.91 -4.14 -8.76
C PHE A 76 -10.85 -3.63 -7.67
N GLU A 77 -11.57 -2.55 -7.97
CA GLU A 77 -12.50 -1.95 -7.02
C GLU A 77 -13.57 -2.94 -6.60
N ASN A 78 -14.16 -3.65 -7.57
CA ASN A 78 -15.18 -4.65 -7.28
C ASN A 78 -14.63 -5.78 -6.42
N TYR A 79 -13.41 -6.23 -6.70
CA TYR A 79 -12.79 -7.28 -5.91
C TYR A 79 -12.57 -6.82 -4.47
N MET A 80 -12.05 -5.61 -4.28
CA MET A 80 -11.78 -5.10 -2.94
C MET A 80 -13.06 -4.94 -2.13
N LYS A 81 -14.12 -4.45 -2.75
CA LYS A 81 -15.41 -4.28 -2.06
C LYS A 81 -16.03 -5.62 -1.67
N THR A 82 -15.78 -6.66 -2.45
CA THR A 82 -16.36 -7.99 -2.21
C THR A 82 -15.55 -8.79 -1.20
N ASN A 83 -14.23 -8.67 -1.21
CA ASN A 83 -13.34 -9.57 -0.47
C ASN A 83 -12.64 -8.93 0.72
N PHE A 84 -12.70 -7.61 0.86
CA PHE A 84 -12.14 -6.90 1.99
C PHE A 84 -13.26 -6.11 2.67
N TYR A 85 -12.91 -5.30 3.65
CA TYR A 85 -13.90 -4.57 4.44
C TYR A 85 -13.92 -3.10 4.05
N ALA A 86 -14.97 -2.41 4.46
CA ALA A 86 -15.04 -0.96 4.27
C ALA A 86 -13.94 -0.27 5.07
N GLN A 87 -13.66 -0.79 6.27
CA GLN A 87 -12.56 -0.33 7.10
C GLN A 87 -11.71 -1.54 7.45
N ASN A 88 -10.44 -1.50 7.09
CA ASN A 88 -9.51 -2.62 7.26
C ASN A 88 -8.46 -2.27 8.29
N LYS A 89 -8.34 -3.10 9.33
CA LYS A 89 -7.27 -2.98 10.31
C LYS A 89 -6.24 -4.05 10.03
N LEU A 90 -4.97 -3.68 10.07
CA LEU A 90 -3.88 -4.53 9.65
C LEU A 90 -3.15 -5.15 10.84
N GLY A 91 -2.90 -6.46 10.76
CA GLY A 91 -2.04 -7.17 11.69
C GLY A 91 -0.97 -7.91 10.91
N TYR A 92 0.29 -7.69 11.26
CA TYR A 92 1.42 -8.31 10.59
C TYR A 92 1.82 -9.56 11.36
N THR A 93 1.72 -10.73 10.73
CA THR A 93 1.99 -12.00 11.39
C THR A 93 3.46 -12.41 11.24
N SER A 94 3.97 -12.37 10.01
CA SER A 94 5.35 -12.72 9.72
C SER A 94 5.76 -12.18 8.37
N TYR A 95 7.07 -12.11 8.12
CA TYR A 95 7.53 -11.75 6.79
C TYR A 95 8.83 -12.46 6.49
N GLU A 96 9.15 -12.53 5.19
CA GLU A 96 10.45 -12.97 4.73
C GLU A 96 10.88 -12.10 3.55
N LYS A 97 12.19 -11.99 3.39
CA LYS A 97 12.76 -11.25 2.27
C LYS A 97 13.31 -12.25 1.27
N ASN A 98 12.93 -12.09 0.01
CA ASN A 98 13.39 -12.94 -1.07
C ASN A 98 13.92 -12.03 -2.18
N GLY A 99 15.25 -11.85 -2.22
CA GLY A 99 15.86 -10.88 -3.12
C GLY A 99 15.45 -9.47 -2.72
N ASP A 100 14.80 -8.74 -3.61
CA ASP A 100 14.29 -7.40 -3.35
C ASP A 100 12.79 -7.39 -3.07
N LEU A 101 12.19 -8.57 -2.86
CA LEU A 101 10.78 -8.70 -2.55
C LEU A 101 10.58 -8.97 -1.07
N TYR A 102 9.59 -8.32 -0.47
CA TYR A 102 9.19 -8.54 0.91
C TYR A 102 7.82 -9.20 0.90
N ILE A 103 7.74 -10.38 1.51
CA ILE A 103 6.53 -11.19 1.51
C ILE A 103 5.97 -11.18 2.93
N TYR A 104 4.81 -10.54 3.09
CA TYR A 104 4.16 -10.39 4.40
C TYR A 104 2.93 -11.25 4.49
N LYS A 105 2.82 -11.99 5.58
CA LYS A 105 1.57 -12.66 5.95
C LYS A 105 0.84 -11.77 6.93
N MET A 106 -0.43 -11.52 6.64
CA MET A 106 -1.20 -10.53 7.38
C MET A 106 -2.58 -11.04 7.73
N VAL A 107 -3.09 -10.52 8.83
CA VAL A 107 -4.49 -10.69 9.21
C VAL A 107 -5.15 -9.33 9.02
N ILE A 108 -6.22 -9.30 8.25
CA ILE A 108 -7.00 -8.09 8.00
C ILE A 108 -8.30 -8.22 8.78
N THR A 109 -8.53 -7.30 9.69
CA THR A 109 -9.72 -7.32 10.56
C THR A 109 -10.68 -6.24 10.13
N ASN A 110 -11.98 -6.56 10.12
CA ASN A 110 -13.02 -5.57 9.86
C ASN A 110 -13.03 -4.54 10.99
N GLY A 111 -12.79 -3.27 10.65
CA GLY A 111 -12.76 -2.20 11.64
C GLY A 111 -14.10 -1.96 12.32
N GLU A 112 -15.19 -2.45 11.71
CA GLU A 112 -16.54 -2.31 12.25
C GLU A 112 -17.03 -3.56 12.97
N ASN A 113 -16.32 -4.67 12.85
CA ASN A 113 -16.67 -5.93 13.51
C ASN A 113 -15.42 -6.77 13.70
N SER A 114 -14.80 -6.68 14.87
CA SER A 114 -13.52 -7.29 15.15
C SER A 114 -13.54 -8.83 15.13
N SER A 115 -14.71 -9.44 15.07
CA SER A 115 -14.79 -10.90 14.94
C SER A 115 -14.60 -11.37 13.49
N GLN A 116 -14.63 -10.45 12.53
CA GLN A 116 -14.46 -10.78 11.12
C GLN A 116 -13.02 -10.51 10.70
N THR A 117 -12.32 -11.55 10.29
CA THR A 117 -10.92 -11.45 9.86
C THR A 117 -10.70 -12.29 8.62
N ILE A 118 -9.70 -11.90 7.84
CA ILE A 118 -9.20 -12.71 6.71
C ILE A 118 -7.68 -12.72 6.78
N GLU A 119 -7.08 -13.78 6.22
CA GLU A 119 -5.63 -13.87 6.11
C GLU A 119 -5.24 -13.68 4.65
N LYS A 120 -4.22 -12.86 4.42
CA LYS A 120 -3.74 -12.57 3.08
C LYS A 120 -2.22 -12.45 3.08
N GLN A 121 -1.62 -12.76 1.95
CA GLN A 121 -0.19 -12.58 1.74
C GLN A 121 0.02 -11.44 0.77
N PHE A 122 0.90 -10.52 1.14
CA PHE A 122 1.23 -9.35 0.32
C PHE A 122 2.71 -9.41 -0.04
N VAL A 123 3.01 -9.00 -1.27
CA VAL A 123 4.39 -8.92 -1.76
C VAL A 123 4.65 -7.47 -2.13
N VAL A 124 5.72 -6.89 -1.58
CA VAL A 124 6.05 -5.49 -1.79
C VAL A 124 7.48 -5.37 -2.28
N LYS A 125 7.69 -4.51 -3.26
CA LYS A 125 9.02 -4.13 -3.72
C LYS A 125 9.19 -2.63 -3.50
N LEU A 126 10.24 -2.26 -2.77
CA LEU A 126 10.56 -0.86 -2.54
C LEU A 126 11.24 -0.28 -3.77
N LEU A 127 10.83 0.93 -4.14
CA LEU A 127 11.40 1.68 -5.24
C LEU A 127 12.08 2.93 -4.69
N ASP A 128 12.46 3.85 -5.56
CA ASP A 128 13.15 5.06 -5.17
C ASP A 128 12.26 5.96 -4.30
N GLY A 129 12.87 6.65 -3.35
CA GLY A 129 12.17 7.55 -2.45
C GLY A 129 11.16 6.78 -1.61
N THR A 130 9.93 7.24 -1.58
CA THR A 130 8.84 6.59 -0.85
C THR A 130 7.96 5.72 -1.74
N ASN A 131 8.38 5.52 -2.99
CA ASN A 131 7.59 4.77 -3.95
C ASN A 131 7.72 3.27 -3.76
N PHE A 132 6.72 2.53 -4.21
CA PHE A 132 6.70 1.07 -4.10
C PHE A 132 5.72 0.49 -5.11
N VAL A 133 5.85 -0.82 -5.35
CA VAL A 133 4.82 -1.59 -6.06
C VAL A 133 4.51 -2.83 -5.24
N MET A 134 3.31 -3.36 -5.41
CA MET A 134 2.89 -4.50 -4.63
C MET A 134 1.92 -5.40 -5.38
N SER A 135 1.76 -6.61 -4.85
CA SER A 135 0.75 -7.55 -5.28
C SER A 135 0.26 -8.29 -4.05
N PHE A 136 -0.83 -9.02 -4.21
CA PHE A 136 -1.35 -9.81 -3.11
C PHE A 136 -2.06 -11.03 -3.64
N GLU A 137 -2.23 -11.98 -2.77
CA GLU A 137 -2.89 -13.24 -3.06
C GLU A 137 -4.41 -13.01 -3.18
N LYS A 138 -4.98 -13.39 -4.32
CA LYS A 138 -6.43 -13.36 -4.48
C LYS A 138 -7.06 -14.55 -3.76
#